data_fc7a26de8f5ed66c181db2ae971b153a
#
_entry.id   fc7a26de8f5ed66c181db2ae971b153a
#
_cell.length_a   1.000
_cell.length_b   1.000
_cell.length_c   1.000
_cell.angle_alpha   90.00
_cell.angle_beta   90.00
_cell.angle_gamma   90.00
#
_symmetry.space_group_name_H-M   'P 1'
#
loop_
_entity.id
_entity.type
_entity.pdbx_description
1 polymer ?
#
loop_
_entity_poly.entity_id
_entity_poly.type
_entity_poly.pdbx_seq_one_letter_code
_entity_poly.pdbx_strand_id
1 'polypeptide(L)'
;MCRQFFDEPLSLHTSFRIGGPARLFLVPKSVEQMLCALKLYPGAKLLGKGTNVLAPDEGVDVVISTLGLXNFXFDGDLLISXAGVLLSKLCVESAERGLSGLEXLYGIPGTIGGAILMNAGAYGAQIADVVEWVECFDGERVRVLHQDQLEFSYRDSVFKKRNWLVLRA
;
A
#
# COMPACT_ATOMS: atom_id res chain seq x y z
N MET A 1 -16.91 -2.46 11.89
CA MET A 1 -17.55 -2.25 10.59
C MET A 1 -16.65 -1.35 9.74
N CYS A 2 -16.48 -1.69 8.45
CA CYS A 2 -15.64 -0.93 7.52
C CYS A 2 -16.31 0.41 7.18
N ARG A 3 -15.55 1.52 7.16
CA ARG A 3 -16.09 2.81 6.70
C ARG A 3 -16.39 2.72 5.22
N GLN A 4 -17.51 3.30 4.81
CA GLN A 4 -17.93 3.28 3.42
C GLN A 4 -18.53 4.62 3.00
N PHE A 5 -18.31 4.95 1.74
CA PHE A 5 -18.81 6.18 1.11
C PHE A 5 -19.41 5.83 -0.24
N PHE A 6 -20.52 6.46 -0.57
CA PHE A 6 -21.22 6.23 -1.85
C PHE A 6 -20.96 7.40 -2.79
N ASP A 7 -20.74 7.10 -4.07
CA ASP A 7 -20.48 8.11 -5.11
C ASP A 7 -19.33 9.05 -4.72
N GLU A 8 -18.26 8.47 -4.15
CA GLU A 8 -17.13 9.22 -3.63
C GLU A 8 -16.23 9.70 -4.77
N PRO A 9 -16.01 11.03 -4.91
CA PRO A 9 -15.16 11.53 -6.01
C PRO A 9 -13.72 11.05 -5.85
N LEU A 10 -13.21 10.35 -6.87
CA LEU A 10 -11.82 9.86 -6.84
C LEU A 10 -10.82 11.01 -6.94
N SER A 11 -11.25 12.15 -7.49
CA SER A 11 -10.41 13.35 -7.51
C SER A 11 -9.95 13.80 -6.10
N LEU A 12 -10.70 13.44 -5.05
CA LEU A 12 -10.32 13.72 -3.66
C LEU A 12 -9.24 12.76 -3.14
N HIS A 13 -8.98 11.68 -3.86
CA HIS A 13 -8.12 10.58 -3.41
C HIS A 13 -6.92 10.35 -4.32
N THR A 14 -6.69 11.20 -5.31
CA THR A 14 -5.55 11.11 -6.22
C THR A 14 -4.77 12.42 -6.21
N SER A 15 -3.45 12.33 -6.39
CA SER A 15 -2.59 13.49 -6.43
C SER A 15 -2.84 14.37 -7.65
N PHE A 16 -3.32 13.79 -8.73
CA PHE A 16 -3.66 14.54 -9.95
C PHE A 16 -4.98 15.30 -9.82
N ARG A 17 -5.78 14.99 -8.78
CA ARG A 17 -7.07 15.63 -8.48
C ARG A 17 -8.06 15.53 -9.64
N ILE A 18 -8.03 14.43 -10.37
CA ILE A 18 -8.96 14.12 -11.44
C ILE A 18 -9.55 12.73 -11.23
N GLY A 19 -10.67 12.46 -11.88
CA GLY A 19 -11.35 11.18 -11.82
C GLY A 19 -12.79 11.30 -11.35
N GLY A 20 -13.64 10.48 -11.92
CA GLY A 20 -15.05 10.39 -11.57
C GLY A 20 -15.28 9.68 -10.24
N PRO A 21 -16.54 9.38 -9.92
CA PRO A 21 -16.88 8.80 -8.61
C PRO A 21 -16.57 7.30 -8.52
N ALA A 22 -16.23 6.85 -7.32
CA ALA A 22 -16.36 5.44 -6.97
C ALA A 22 -17.80 5.26 -6.47
N ARG A 23 -18.56 4.38 -7.11
CA ARG A 23 -19.94 4.12 -6.67
C ARG A 23 -19.95 3.66 -5.20
N LEU A 24 -18.96 2.83 -4.83
CA LEU A 24 -18.74 2.43 -3.45
C LEU A 24 -17.24 2.54 -3.14
N PHE A 25 -16.90 3.27 -2.08
CA PHE A 25 -15.53 3.48 -1.62
C PHE A 25 -15.42 2.97 -0.18
N LEU A 26 -14.58 1.94 0.02
CA LEU A 26 -14.43 1.25 1.30
C LEU A 26 -13.07 1.55 1.91
N VAL A 27 -13.05 1.76 3.24
CA VAL A 27 -11.81 2.03 3.99
C VAL A 27 -11.71 1.02 5.14
N PRO A 28 -11.21 -0.19 4.88
CA PRO A 28 -10.96 -1.18 5.93
C PRO A 28 -9.91 -0.68 6.92
N LYS A 29 -10.10 -0.97 8.21
CA LYS A 29 -9.19 -0.54 9.27
C LYS A 29 -8.34 -1.68 9.84
N SER A 30 -8.56 -2.90 9.35
CA SER A 30 -7.78 -4.07 9.75
C SER A 30 -7.65 -5.02 8.57
N VAL A 31 -6.69 -5.95 8.68
CA VAL A 31 -6.50 -6.98 7.65
C VAL A 31 -7.79 -7.81 7.51
N GLU A 32 -8.45 -8.14 8.62
CA GLU A 32 -9.70 -8.92 8.59
C GLU A 32 -10.79 -8.18 7.80
N GLN A 33 -10.93 -6.87 8.04
CA GLN A 33 -11.90 -6.06 7.28
C GLN A 33 -11.53 -5.98 5.80
N MET A 34 -10.23 -5.88 5.50
CA MET A 34 -9.73 -5.85 4.13
C MET A 34 -10.09 -7.17 3.41
N LEU A 35 -9.80 -8.31 4.03
CA LEU A 35 -10.10 -9.62 3.45
C LEU A 35 -11.61 -9.81 3.25
N CYS A 36 -12.41 -9.35 4.20
CA CYS A 36 -13.87 -9.39 4.09
C CYS A 36 -14.35 -8.55 2.88
N ALA A 37 -13.82 -7.33 2.74
CA ALA A 37 -14.19 -6.45 1.63
C ALA A 37 -13.81 -7.06 0.27
N LEU A 38 -12.64 -7.69 0.20
CA LEU A 38 -12.16 -8.34 -1.04
C LEU A 38 -13.05 -9.53 -1.42
N LYS A 39 -13.53 -10.29 -0.43
CA LYS A 39 -14.46 -11.40 -0.68
C LYS A 39 -15.81 -10.90 -1.21
N LEU A 40 -16.31 -9.79 -0.63
CA LEU A 40 -17.60 -9.23 -1.05
C LEU A 40 -17.49 -8.55 -2.43
N TYR A 41 -16.35 -7.98 -2.73
CA TYR A 41 -16.14 -7.20 -3.96
C TYR A 41 -14.85 -7.63 -4.66
N PRO A 42 -14.82 -8.84 -5.25
CA PRO A 42 -13.57 -9.38 -5.84
C PRO A 42 -13.06 -8.57 -7.03
N GLY A 43 -13.92 -7.78 -7.67
CA GLY A 43 -13.52 -6.90 -8.79
C GLY A 43 -13.11 -5.50 -8.36
N ALA A 44 -13.04 -5.22 -7.06
CA ALA A 44 -12.72 -3.87 -6.58
C ALA A 44 -11.33 -3.44 -7.00
N LYS A 45 -11.19 -2.14 -7.28
CA LYS A 45 -9.87 -1.51 -7.52
C LYS A 45 -9.25 -1.14 -6.17
N LEU A 46 -7.96 -1.39 -6.03
CA LEU A 46 -7.23 -1.09 -4.80
C LEU A 46 -6.54 0.26 -4.92
N LEU A 47 -6.60 1.06 -3.87
CA LEU A 47 -6.04 2.41 -3.88
C LEU A 47 -5.26 2.69 -2.59
N GLY A 48 -3.99 3.07 -2.75
CA GLY A 48 -3.19 3.60 -1.64
C GLY A 48 -3.39 5.11 -1.53
N LYS A 49 -2.30 5.87 -1.46
CA LYS A 49 -2.34 7.34 -1.37
C LYS A 49 -2.77 8.01 -2.68
N GLY A 50 -2.82 7.25 -3.79
CA GLY A 50 -3.24 7.80 -5.08
C GLY A 50 -2.18 8.68 -5.75
N THR A 51 -0.91 8.49 -5.41
CA THR A 51 0.18 9.32 -5.93
C THR A 51 0.67 8.90 -7.30
N ASN A 52 0.25 7.72 -7.77
CA ASN A 52 0.67 7.18 -9.06
C ASN A 52 -0.53 6.55 -9.78
N VAL A 53 -1.68 7.22 -9.72
CA VAL A 53 -2.94 6.69 -10.26
C VAL A 53 -3.66 7.78 -11.06
N LEU A 54 -4.09 7.41 -12.26
CA LEU A 54 -5.02 8.21 -13.07
C LEU A 54 -6.39 7.53 -13.00
N ALA A 55 -7.32 8.15 -12.32
CA ALA A 55 -8.66 7.61 -12.18
C ALA A 55 -9.51 8.02 -13.40
N PRO A 56 -10.32 7.10 -13.95
CA PRO A 56 -11.13 7.42 -15.14
C PRO A 56 -12.24 8.41 -14.83
N ASP A 57 -12.57 9.25 -15.81
CA ASP A 57 -13.60 10.28 -15.65
C ASP A 57 -14.99 9.68 -15.44
N GLU A 58 -15.26 8.53 -16.04
CA GLU A 58 -16.53 7.82 -15.87
C GLU A 58 -16.67 7.19 -14.47
N GLY A 59 -15.58 7.14 -13.71
CA GLY A 59 -15.59 6.55 -12.37
C GLY A 59 -15.34 5.06 -12.35
N VAL A 60 -15.47 4.48 -11.16
CA VAL A 60 -15.18 3.06 -10.90
C VAL A 60 -16.29 2.50 -10.01
N ASP A 61 -16.65 1.23 -10.22
CA ASP A 61 -17.73 0.61 -9.45
C ASP A 61 -17.39 0.53 -7.95
N VAL A 62 -16.30 -0.17 -7.61
CA VAL A 62 -15.89 -0.33 -6.20
C VAL A 62 -14.39 -0.06 -6.06
N VAL A 63 -14.05 0.76 -5.07
CA VAL A 63 -12.65 1.03 -4.67
C VAL A 63 -12.49 0.63 -3.21
N ILE A 64 -11.39 -0.06 -2.91
CA ILE A 64 -11.00 -0.37 -1.53
C ILE A 64 -9.68 0.35 -1.25
N SER A 65 -9.71 1.26 -0.28
CA SER A 65 -8.53 2.03 0.10
C SER A 65 -7.71 1.29 1.16
N THR A 66 -6.39 1.21 0.96
CA THR A 66 -5.49 0.64 1.97
C THR A 66 -5.14 1.64 3.07
N LEU A 67 -5.53 2.92 2.94
CA LEU A 67 -5.14 3.96 3.90
C LEU A 67 -5.66 3.73 5.32
N GLY A 68 -6.69 2.91 5.48
CA GLY A 68 -7.19 2.53 6.80
C GLY A 68 -6.27 1.56 7.58
N LEU A 69 -5.35 0.90 6.87
CA LEU A 69 -4.36 -0.02 7.50
C LEU A 69 -3.16 0.79 8.04
N UNK A 70 -3.31 1.41 9.03
CA UNK A 70 -2.50 2.41 9.45
C UNK A 70 -1.63 2.19 10.54
N ASN A 71 -1.53 0.92 11.00
CA ASN A 71 -0.74 0.59 12.19
C ASN A 71 0.69 0.17 11.85
N PHE A 72 1.62 0.47 12.77
CA PHE A 72 3.01 0.00 12.66
C PHE A 72 3.61 -0.11 14.06
N UNK A 73 4.64 -0.84 14.06
CA UNK A 73 5.28 -1.06 15.27
C UNK A 73 6.70 -1.27 15.02
N PHE A 74 7.45 -1.26 16.20
CA PHE A 74 8.89 -1.63 16.19
C PHE A 74 9.14 -2.77 17.16
N ASP A 75 10.00 -3.70 16.75
CA ASP A 75 10.47 -4.80 17.61
C ASP A 75 12.00 -4.83 17.44
N GLY A 76 12.69 -4.17 18.36
CA GLY A 76 14.11 -3.90 18.20
C GLY A 76 14.37 -3.07 16.95
N ASP A 77 15.19 -3.60 16.06
CA ASP A 77 15.55 -2.95 14.81
C ASP A 77 14.56 -3.24 13.68
N LEU A 78 13.57 -4.09 13.94
CA LEU A 78 12.58 -4.46 12.93
C LEU A 78 11.39 -3.52 12.98
N LEU A 79 11.07 -2.90 11.85
CA LEU A 79 9.87 -2.09 11.69
C LEU A 79 8.80 -2.92 10.99
N ILE A 80 7.68 -3.12 11.64
CA ILE A 80 6.53 -3.86 11.09
C ILE A 80 5.42 -2.85 10.80
N SER A 81 4.96 -2.85 9.58
CA SER A 81 3.99 -1.83 9.17
C SER A 81 2.87 -2.37 8.27
N UNK A 82 1.58 -1.97 8.37
CA UNK A 82 0.55 -2.17 7.56
C UNK A 82 0.73 -1.39 6.35
N ALA A 83 0.13 -1.83 5.32
CA ALA A 83 0.40 -1.34 3.97
C ALA A 83 -0.02 0.13 3.72
N GLY A 84 -0.97 0.64 4.51
CA GLY A 84 -1.51 1.99 4.33
C GLY A 84 -0.71 3.10 5.02
N VAL A 85 0.32 2.77 5.77
CA VAL A 85 1.13 3.77 6.46
C VAL A 85 1.96 4.56 5.43
N LEU A 86 2.04 5.87 5.61
CA LEU A 86 2.83 6.72 4.71
C LEU A 86 4.31 6.39 4.84
N LEU A 87 4.99 6.24 3.71
CA LEU A 87 6.43 5.93 3.69
C LEU A 87 7.23 7.02 4.43
N SER A 88 6.90 8.29 4.18
CA SER A 88 7.59 9.41 4.85
C SER A 88 7.47 9.33 6.37
N LYS A 89 6.32 8.88 6.88
CA LYS A 89 6.13 8.71 8.33
C LYS A 89 7.08 7.64 8.86
N LEU A 90 7.16 6.50 8.17
CA LEU A 90 8.07 5.41 8.60
C LEU A 90 9.53 5.86 8.58
N CYS A 91 9.91 6.67 7.58
CA CYS A 91 11.28 7.21 7.50
C CYS A 91 11.61 8.06 8.74
N VAL A 92 10.69 8.96 9.13
CA VAL A 92 10.89 9.83 10.31
C VAL A 92 10.96 8.98 11.58
N GLU A 93 9.99 8.07 11.75
CA GLU A 93 9.91 7.23 12.96
C GLU A 93 11.16 6.34 13.13
N SER A 94 11.71 5.83 12.01
CA SER A 94 12.94 5.03 12.03
C SER A 94 14.15 5.90 12.41
N ALA A 95 14.26 7.09 11.80
CA ALA A 95 15.36 8.01 12.07
C ALA A 95 15.38 8.46 13.54
N GLU A 96 14.20 8.72 14.10
CA GLU A 96 14.07 9.12 15.52
C GLU A 96 14.54 8.02 16.48
N ARG A 97 14.54 6.76 16.02
CA ARG A 97 15.03 5.60 16.77
C ARG A 97 16.48 5.26 16.46
N GLY A 98 17.13 6.04 15.60
CA GLY A 98 18.51 5.79 15.19
C GLY A 98 18.66 4.64 14.20
N LEU A 99 17.56 4.23 13.57
CA LEU A 99 17.60 3.14 12.57
C LEU A 99 17.83 3.74 11.19
N SER A 100 18.71 3.12 10.42
CA SER A 100 19.08 3.59 9.08
C SER A 100 18.48 2.67 7.99
N GLY A 101 18.47 3.17 6.75
CA GLY A 101 18.05 2.40 5.57
C GLY A 101 16.89 3.03 4.82
N LEU A 102 16.07 3.87 5.46
CA LEU A 102 14.91 4.48 4.83
C LEU A 102 15.13 5.96 4.45
N GLU A 103 16.21 6.56 4.82
CA GLU A 103 16.46 8.01 4.69
C GLU A 103 16.26 8.54 3.27
N UNK A 104 16.64 7.84 2.45
CA UNK A 104 16.64 8.16 1.13
C UNK A 104 15.32 8.15 0.55
N LEU A 105 14.56 7.46 1.15
CA LEU A 105 13.21 7.24 0.61
C LEU A 105 12.19 8.27 1.12
N TYR A 106 12.54 9.12 2.06
CA TYR A 106 11.64 10.09 2.70
C TYR A 106 10.87 10.95 1.69
N GLY A 107 11.51 11.34 0.61
CA GLY A 107 10.88 12.20 -0.41
C GLY A 107 9.90 11.51 -1.34
N ILE A 108 9.75 10.18 -1.26
CA ILE A 108 8.85 9.45 -2.14
C ILE A 108 7.43 9.53 -1.57
N PRO A 109 6.47 10.10 -2.32
CA PRO A 109 5.09 10.15 -1.83
C PRO A 109 4.41 8.80 -1.97
N GLY A 110 3.59 8.45 -0.98
CA GLY A 110 2.81 7.22 -1.04
C GLY A 110 2.87 6.42 0.25
N THR A 111 2.31 5.23 0.21
CA THR A 111 2.27 4.30 1.35
C THR A 111 3.34 3.23 1.19
N ILE A 112 3.67 2.57 2.29
CA ILE A 112 4.62 1.46 2.27
C ILE A 112 4.16 0.33 1.33
N GLY A 113 2.86 0.04 1.31
CA GLY A 113 2.32 -0.99 0.38
C GLY A 113 2.55 -0.62 -1.08
N GLY A 114 2.31 0.66 -1.43
CA GLY A 114 2.59 1.15 -2.78
C GLY A 114 4.09 1.16 -3.11
N ALA A 115 4.92 1.50 -2.12
CA ALA A 115 6.37 1.51 -2.28
C ALA A 115 6.91 0.10 -2.54
N ILE A 116 6.38 -0.90 -1.83
CA ILE A 116 6.76 -2.31 -2.03
C ILE A 116 6.30 -2.78 -3.41
N LEU A 117 5.06 -2.48 -3.78
CA LEU A 117 4.51 -2.87 -5.09
C LEU A 117 5.43 -2.43 -6.23
N MET A 118 5.94 -1.20 -6.14
CA MET A 118 6.72 -0.56 -7.21
C MET A 118 8.24 -0.64 -6.99
N ASN A 119 8.69 -1.30 -5.93
CA ASN A 119 10.10 -1.23 -5.51
C ASN A 119 10.59 0.22 -5.57
N ALA A 120 9.89 1.08 -4.84
CA ALA A 120 10.17 2.52 -4.87
C ALA A 120 11.61 2.81 -4.48
N GLY A 121 12.24 3.72 -5.21
CA GLY A 121 13.64 4.06 -4.95
C GLY A 121 13.98 5.50 -5.30
N ALA A 122 14.98 6.04 -4.60
CA ALA A 122 15.48 7.39 -4.82
C ALA A 122 16.91 7.48 -4.26
N TYR A 123 17.72 8.28 -4.94
CA TYR A 123 19.07 8.61 -4.48
C TYR A 123 19.94 7.37 -4.20
N GLY A 124 19.77 6.32 -5.00
CA GLY A 124 20.57 5.11 -4.89
C GLY A 124 20.08 4.08 -3.87
N ALA A 125 18.98 4.39 -3.16
CA ALA A 125 18.32 3.46 -2.22
C ALA A 125 16.98 3.00 -2.80
N GLN A 126 16.54 1.83 -2.42
CA GLN A 126 15.25 1.30 -2.85
C GLN A 126 14.65 0.44 -1.73
N ILE A 127 13.34 0.22 -1.80
CA ILE A 127 12.61 -0.55 -0.79
C ILE A 127 13.20 -1.97 -0.66
N ALA A 128 13.64 -2.56 -1.76
CA ALA A 128 14.24 -3.90 -1.77
C ALA A 128 15.45 -4.03 -0.84
N ASP A 129 16.13 -2.91 -0.54
CA ASP A 129 17.35 -2.93 0.29
C ASP A 129 17.03 -3.19 1.77
N VAL A 130 15.79 -2.95 2.20
CA VAL A 130 15.41 -2.98 3.62
C VAL A 130 14.27 -3.95 3.96
N VAL A 131 13.49 -4.39 2.97
CA VAL A 131 12.35 -5.28 3.24
C VAL A 131 12.84 -6.71 3.49
N GLU A 132 12.45 -7.30 4.60
CA GLU A 132 12.78 -8.68 4.96
C GLU A 132 11.67 -9.66 4.58
N TRP A 133 10.42 -9.26 4.78
CA TRP A 133 9.26 -10.10 4.44
C TRP A 133 8.04 -9.23 4.16
N VAL A 134 7.08 -9.82 3.45
CA VAL A 134 5.81 -9.17 3.13
C VAL A 134 4.67 -10.17 3.31
N GLU A 135 3.65 -9.78 4.06
CA GLU A 135 2.38 -10.49 4.12
C GLU A 135 1.46 -9.93 3.03
N CYS A 136 0.93 -10.80 2.20
CA CYS A 136 0.11 -10.40 1.06
C CYS A 136 -1.11 -11.30 0.89
N PHE A 137 -2.10 -10.83 0.13
CA PHE A 137 -3.26 -11.62 -0.29
C PHE A 137 -3.10 -11.92 -1.78
N ASP A 138 -3.10 -13.20 -2.14
CA ASP A 138 -2.84 -13.64 -3.51
C ASP A 138 -4.12 -13.81 -4.36
N GLY A 139 -5.26 -13.41 -3.79
CA GLY A 139 -6.58 -13.59 -4.41
C GLY A 139 -7.36 -14.75 -3.82
N GLU A 140 -6.67 -15.67 -3.15
CA GLU A 140 -7.29 -16.83 -2.50
C GLU A 140 -6.99 -16.89 -1.01
N ARG A 141 -5.72 -16.65 -0.65
CA ARG A 141 -5.27 -16.77 0.75
C ARG A 141 -4.17 -15.76 1.06
N VAL A 142 -3.93 -15.61 2.36
CA VAL A 142 -2.84 -14.79 2.86
C VAL A 142 -1.55 -15.61 2.79
N ARG A 143 -0.47 -14.99 2.30
CA ARG A 143 0.87 -15.57 2.24
C ARG A 143 1.86 -14.65 2.91
N VAL A 144 2.95 -15.23 3.43
CA VAL A 144 4.13 -14.48 3.86
C VAL A 144 5.26 -14.86 2.90
N LEU A 145 5.86 -13.86 2.27
CA LEU A 145 6.99 -14.03 1.35
C LEU A 145 8.22 -13.38 1.98
N HIS A 146 9.36 -14.07 1.88
CA HIS A 146 10.65 -13.57 2.35
C HIS A 146 11.43 -12.94 1.19
N GLN A 147 12.48 -12.22 1.51
CA GLN A 147 13.21 -11.36 0.58
C GLN A 147 13.50 -12.01 -0.77
N ASP A 148 13.95 -13.25 -0.76
CA ASP A 148 14.29 -14.01 -1.98
C ASP A 148 13.09 -14.31 -2.89
N GLN A 149 11.88 -14.21 -2.34
CA GLN A 149 10.63 -14.50 -3.06
C GLN A 149 9.95 -13.23 -3.60
N LEU A 150 10.45 -12.04 -3.24
CA LEU A 150 9.78 -10.76 -3.57
C LEU A 150 10.00 -10.32 -5.01
N GLU A 151 11.00 -10.89 -5.71
CA GLU A 151 11.29 -10.67 -7.13
C GLU A 151 11.41 -9.19 -7.49
N PHE A 152 12.06 -8.40 -6.62
CA PHE A 152 12.25 -6.98 -6.87
C PHE A 152 13.16 -6.73 -8.07
N SER A 153 12.77 -5.76 -8.89
CA SER A 153 13.59 -5.22 -9.98
C SER A 153 13.21 -3.76 -10.18
N TYR A 154 13.72 -3.12 -11.22
CA TYR A 154 13.45 -1.69 -11.45
C TYR A 154 11.94 -1.47 -11.61
N ARG A 155 11.34 -0.71 -10.67
CA ARG A 155 9.92 -0.33 -10.65
C ARG A 155 8.98 -1.56 -10.68
N ASP A 156 9.41 -2.68 -10.09
CA ASP A 156 8.67 -3.94 -10.20
C ASP A 156 8.88 -4.84 -8.98
N SER A 157 7.90 -5.72 -8.77
CA SER A 157 7.90 -6.72 -7.69
C SER A 157 6.96 -7.88 -8.05
N VAL A 158 7.03 -8.98 -7.29
CA VAL A 158 6.10 -10.10 -7.44
C VAL A 158 4.65 -9.64 -7.29
N PHE A 159 4.40 -8.66 -6.41
CA PHE A 159 3.05 -8.16 -6.14
C PHE A 159 2.45 -7.46 -7.35
N LYS A 160 3.27 -6.69 -8.06
CA LYS A 160 2.84 -6.02 -9.30
C LYS A 160 2.61 -7.02 -10.42
N LYS A 161 3.56 -7.96 -10.60
CA LYS A 161 3.48 -8.98 -11.66
C LYS A 161 2.23 -9.86 -11.52
N ARG A 162 1.89 -10.25 -10.28
CA ARG A 162 0.79 -11.18 -10.00
C ARG A 162 -0.49 -10.50 -9.54
N ASN A 163 -0.47 -9.17 -9.43
CA ASN A 163 -1.61 -8.38 -8.94
C ASN A 163 -2.04 -8.83 -7.54
N TRP A 164 -1.06 -9.06 -6.67
CA TRP A 164 -1.29 -9.43 -5.27
C TRP A 164 -1.32 -8.19 -4.38
N LEU A 165 -2.15 -8.21 -3.36
CA LEU A 165 -2.28 -7.07 -2.44
C LEU A 165 -1.29 -7.21 -1.29
N VAL A 166 -0.44 -6.20 -1.11
CA VAL A 166 0.41 -6.09 0.09
C VAL A 166 -0.49 -5.72 1.28
N LEU A 167 -0.39 -6.47 2.36
CA LEU A 167 -1.15 -6.24 3.60
C LEU A 167 -0.26 -5.65 4.69
N ARG A 168 0.93 -6.20 4.85
CA ARG A 168 1.86 -5.84 5.93
C ARG A 168 3.28 -6.24 5.52
N ALA A 169 4.26 -5.51 6.04
CA ALA A 169 5.67 -5.81 5.80
C ALA A 169 6.51 -5.45 7.03
#